data_f60ba44626a97720beea336f240c26dd
#
_entry.id   f60ba44626a97720beea336f240c26dd
#
_cell.length_a   1.000
_cell.length_b   1.000
_cell.length_c   1.000
_cell.angle_alpha   90.00
_cell.angle_beta   90.00
_cell.angle_gamma   90.00
#
_symmetry.space_group_name_H-M   'P 1'
#
loop_
_entity.id
_entity.type
_entity.pdbx_description
1 polymer ?
#
loop_
_entity_poly.entity_id
_entity_poly.type
_entity_poly.pdbx_seq_one_letter_code
_entity_poly.pdbx_strand_id
1 'polypeptide(L)'
;MREGENIVYSPYASLFYNGLPQQVFYFDLSASVDFVNTKKVEELIKQIINELRTSKVSEEELETLKKSFWVTKRKVLSDEASAEWRTNLVNLLKNGESVADFERYEQCLNSISTVDIQKAFKHFTNPDKFVLLYIGKHQKYE
;
A
#
# COMPACT_ATOMS: atom_id res chain seq x y z
N MET A 1 8.45 -10.18 -1.45
CA MET A 1 8.29 -11.58 -1.89
C MET A 1 9.67 -12.12 -2.15
N ARG A 2 10.08 -13.17 -1.48
CA ARG A 2 11.38 -13.78 -1.71
C ARG A 2 11.42 -14.40 -3.11
N GLU A 3 12.47 -14.06 -3.84
CA GLU A 3 12.84 -14.66 -5.13
C GLU A 3 12.96 -16.17 -4.97
N GLY A 4 11.97 -16.92 -5.41
CA GLY A 4 12.05 -18.38 -5.33
C GLY A 4 11.00 -19.15 -6.11
N GLU A 5 9.83 -18.58 -6.29
CA GLU A 5 8.77 -19.21 -7.06
C GLU A 5 8.11 -18.13 -7.93
N ASN A 6 8.38 -18.16 -9.23
CA ASN A 6 7.75 -17.26 -10.23
C ASN A 6 6.27 -17.60 -10.46
N ILE A 7 5.49 -17.68 -9.37
CA ILE A 7 4.06 -17.99 -9.43
C ILE A 7 3.17 -16.74 -9.49
N VAL A 8 3.77 -15.56 -9.30
CA VAL A 8 3.07 -14.28 -9.27
C VAL A 8 3.71 -13.32 -10.24
N TYR A 9 2.90 -12.76 -11.13
CA TYR A 9 3.31 -11.74 -12.08
C TYR A 9 2.78 -10.37 -11.66
N SER A 10 3.63 -9.35 -11.73
CA SER A 10 3.26 -7.95 -11.45
C SER A 10 2.48 -7.76 -10.13
N PRO A 11 3.02 -8.17 -8.99
CA PRO A 11 2.36 -7.91 -7.71
C PRO A 11 2.28 -6.41 -7.47
N TYR A 12 1.11 -5.96 -7.03
CA TYR A 12 0.84 -4.56 -6.77
C TYR A 12 0.13 -4.42 -5.41
N ALA A 13 0.55 -3.44 -4.65
CA ALA A 13 -0.10 -3.07 -3.40
C ALA A 13 -0.43 -1.59 -3.43
N SER A 14 -1.63 -1.22 -3.06
CA SER A 14 -2.04 0.17 -2.95
C SER A 14 -2.88 0.41 -1.72
N LEU A 15 -2.86 1.65 -1.28
CA LEU A 15 -3.60 2.16 -0.17
C LEU A 15 -4.46 3.30 -0.65
N PHE A 16 -5.76 3.21 -0.41
CA PHE A 16 -6.69 4.26 -0.75
C PHE A 16 -7.26 4.88 0.52
N TYR A 17 -7.22 6.18 0.56
CA TYR A 17 -7.83 6.98 1.60
C TYR A 17 -8.71 8.06 0.98
N ASN A 18 -9.93 8.17 1.49
CA ASN A 18 -10.83 9.27 1.16
C ASN A 18 -11.36 9.85 2.47
N GLY A 19 -11.09 11.14 2.70
CA GLY A 19 -11.45 11.83 3.94
C GLY A 19 -12.89 12.32 3.96
N LEU A 20 -13.49 12.61 2.80
CA LEU A 20 -14.81 13.22 2.69
C LEU A 20 -15.66 12.51 1.62
N PRO A 21 -16.99 12.42 1.78
CA PRO A 21 -17.81 12.86 2.91
C PRO A 21 -17.72 11.94 4.12
N GLN A 22 -17.17 10.74 3.94
CA GLN A 22 -16.93 9.75 4.98
C GLN A 22 -15.52 9.23 4.86
N GLN A 23 -14.84 9.09 5.97
CA GLN A 23 -13.51 8.49 5.98
C GLN A 23 -13.59 7.04 5.53
N VAL A 24 -12.99 6.76 4.39
CA VAL A 24 -12.87 5.42 3.84
C VAL A 24 -11.40 5.11 3.63
N PHE A 25 -11.00 3.96 4.12
CA PHE A 25 -9.67 3.45 4.01
C PHE A 25 -9.74 2.01 3.53
N TYR A 26 -9.07 1.68 2.44
CA TYR A 26 -8.94 0.30 2.02
C TYR A 26 -7.55 0.02 1.45
N PHE A 27 -7.10 -1.18 1.70
CA PHE A 27 -5.83 -1.71 1.25
C PHE A 27 -6.11 -2.76 0.17
N ASP A 28 -5.53 -2.55 -0.99
CA ASP A 28 -5.67 -3.43 -2.14
C ASP A 28 -4.36 -4.13 -2.44
N LEU A 29 -4.46 -5.45 -2.63
CA LEU A 29 -3.38 -6.30 -3.08
C LEU A 29 -3.83 -7.01 -4.34
N SER A 30 -3.12 -6.82 -5.43
CA SER A 30 -3.43 -7.48 -6.69
C SER A 30 -2.20 -8.15 -7.29
N ALA A 31 -2.44 -9.23 -8.02
CA ALA A 31 -1.39 -9.93 -8.74
C ALA A 31 -1.97 -10.73 -9.89
N SER A 32 -1.25 -10.82 -10.99
CA SER A 32 -1.54 -11.79 -12.03
C SER A 32 -0.93 -13.14 -11.64
N VAL A 33 -1.72 -14.20 -11.78
CA VAL A 33 -1.34 -15.54 -11.36
C VAL A 33 -1.99 -16.60 -12.25
N ASP A 34 -1.29 -17.68 -12.51
CA ASP A 34 -1.90 -18.82 -13.18
C ASP A 34 -2.99 -19.43 -12.30
N PHE A 35 -4.09 -19.83 -12.91
CA PHE A 35 -5.27 -20.34 -12.21
C PHE A 35 -4.94 -21.46 -11.21
N VAL A 36 -4.03 -22.37 -11.58
CA VAL A 36 -3.59 -23.49 -10.72
C VAL A 36 -2.89 -23.04 -9.43
N ASN A 37 -2.37 -21.81 -9.41
CA ASN A 37 -1.63 -21.23 -8.29
C ASN A 37 -2.47 -20.29 -7.41
N THR A 38 -3.73 -20.03 -7.76
CA THR A 38 -4.57 -19.04 -7.05
C THR A 38 -4.68 -19.30 -5.55
N LYS A 39 -4.94 -20.55 -5.14
CA LYS A 39 -5.02 -20.91 -3.72
C LYS A 39 -3.70 -20.71 -2.99
N LYS A 40 -2.59 -21.07 -3.62
CA LYS A 40 -1.25 -20.89 -3.04
C LYS A 40 -0.94 -19.41 -2.84
N VAL A 41 -1.30 -18.55 -3.78
CA VAL A 41 -1.12 -17.10 -3.69
C VAL A 41 -2.02 -16.50 -2.62
N GLU A 42 -3.26 -16.96 -2.49
CA GLU A 42 -4.16 -16.55 -1.38
C GLU A 42 -3.54 -16.84 0.00
N GLU A 43 -3.03 -18.05 0.19
CA GLU A 43 -2.36 -18.44 1.44
C GLU A 43 -1.12 -17.58 1.71
N LEU A 44 -0.34 -17.31 0.67
CA LEU A 44 0.85 -16.45 0.77
C LEU A 44 0.50 -15.01 1.17
N ILE A 45 -0.58 -14.46 0.61
CA ILE A 45 -1.07 -13.13 0.99
C ILE A 45 -1.50 -13.10 2.45
N LYS A 46 -2.25 -14.10 2.91
CA LYS A 46 -2.65 -14.23 4.32
C LYS A 46 -1.43 -14.32 5.24
N GLN A 47 -0.45 -15.11 4.86
CA GLN A 47 0.80 -15.25 5.61
C GLN A 47 1.55 -13.92 5.70
N ILE A 48 1.74 -13.20 4.60
CA ILE A 48 2.41 -11.90 4.57
C ILE A 48 1.68 -10.89 5.47
N ILE A 49 0.35 -10.82 5.38
CA ILE A 49 -0.44 -9.94 6.23
C ILE A 49 -0.23 -10.29 7.71
N ASN A 50 -0.24 -11.57 8.04
CA ASN A 50 -0.01 -12.02 9.41
C ASN A 50 1.42 -11.71 9.91
N GLU A 51 2.42 -11.91 9.08
CA GLU A 51 3.81 -11.55 9.38
C GLU A 51 3.96 -10.04 9.68
N LEU A 52 3.38 -9.17 8.84
CA LEU A 52 3.40 -7.72 9.05
C LEU A 52 2.64 -7.28 10.32
N ARG A 53 1.67 -8.06 10.75
CA ARG A 53 0.94 -7.81 12.01
C ARG A 53 1.72 -8.26 13.24
N THR A 54 2.50 -9.33 13.15
CA THR A 54 3.18 -9.97 14.27
C THR A 54 4.65 -9.59 14.40
N SER A 55 5.30 -9.32 13.29
CA SER A 55 6.71 -8.96 13.22
C SER A 55 6.88 -7.49 12.83
N LYS A 56 7.97 -6.88 13.26
CA LYS A 56 8.36 -5.56 12.80
C LYS A 56 9.15 -5.68 11.49
N VAL A 57 8.96 -4.74 10.58
CA VAL A 57 9.88 -4.54 9.46
C VAL A 57 11.26 -4.14 10.01
N SER A 58 12.33 -4.44 9.30
CA SER A 58 13.66 -4.01 9.72
C SER A 58 13.83 -2.49 9.60
N GLU A 59 14.72 -1.93 10.40
CA GLU A 59 15.04 -0.49 10.31
C GLU A 59 15.63 -0.14 8.93
N GLU A 60 16.40 -1.04 8.33
CA GLU A 60 16.98 -0.87 7.00
C GLU A 60 15.90 -0.81 5.90
N GLU A 61 14.92 -1.70 5.97
CA GLU A 61 13.77 -1.68 5.06
C GLU A 61 12.96 -0.39 5.22
N LEU A 62 12.71 0.02 6.46
CA LEU A 62 11.99 1.27 6.75
C LEU A 62 12.72 2.48 6.19
N GLU A 63 14.01 2.59 6.40
CA GLU A 63 14.81 3.71 5.88
C GLU A 63 14.88 3.71 4.35
N THR A 64 14.93 2.55 3.72
CA THR A 64 14.87 2.41 2.27
C THR A 64 13.53 2.89 1.72
N LEU A 65 12.43 2.51 2.38
CA LEU A 65 11.09 2.98 2.02
C LEU A 65 10.93 4.49 2.20
N LYS A 66 11.37 5.05 3.34
CA LYS A 66 11.34 6.50 3.58
C LYS A 66 12.06 7.28 2.48
N LYS A 67 13.27 6.84 2.10
CA LYS A 67 14.02 7.46 1.00
C LYS A 67 13.26 7.39 -0.33
N SER A 68 12.68 6.26 -0.65
CA SER A 68 11.89 6.07 -1.87
C SER A 68 10.68 7.00 -1.91
N PHE A 69 9.91 7.06 -0.82
CA PHE A 69 8.77 7.96 -0.69
C PHE A 69 9.18 9.43 -0.79
N TRP A 70 10.28 9.80 -0.15
CA TRP A 70 10.78 11.17 -0.19
C TRP A 70 11.21 11.61 -1.59
N VAL A 71 11.94 10.77 -2.31
CA VAL A 71 12.36 11.04 -3.69
C VAL A 71 11.16 11.26 -4.60
N THR A 72 10.16 10.39 -4.51
CA THR A 72 8.92 10.51 -5.29
C THR A 72 8.18 11.80 -4.96
N LYS A 73 8.03 12.11 -3.68
CA LYS A 73 7.32 13.31 -3.22
C LYS A 73 8.04 14.59 -3.62
N ARG A 74 9.36 14.63 -3.48
CA ARG A 74 10.17 15.78 -3.86
C ARG A 74 10.09 16.09 -5.35
N LYS A 75 10.02 15.06 -6.19
CA LYS A 75 9.83 15.24 -7.63
C LYS A 75 8.51 15.93 -7.93
N VAL A 76 7.43 15.51 -7.28
CA VAL A 76 6.11 16.14 -7.44
C VAL A 76 6.12 17.58 -6.95
N LEU A 77 6.81 17.87 -5.85
CA LEU A 77 6.92 19.22 -5.27
C LEU A 77 7.75 20.18 -6.10
N SER A 78 8.76 19.67 -6.81
CA SER A 78 9.68 20.52 -7.59
C SER A 78 9.09 21.00 -8.92
N ASP A 79 7.98 20.43 -9.36
CA ASP A 79 7.30 20.80 -10.60
C ASP A 79 5.88 21.31 -10.33
N GLU A 80 5.79 22.54 -9.84
CA GLU A 80 4.53 23.23 -9.49
C GLU A 80 3.58 23.39 -10.70
N ALA A 81 4.10 23.37 -11.90
CA ALA A 81 3.31 23.45 -13.13
C ALA A 81 2.73 22.11 -13.56
N SER A 82 3.16 21.00 -12.94
CA SER A 82 2.72 19.67 -13.32
C SER A 82 1.25 19.40 -13.03
N ALA A 83 0.63 18.58 -13.87
CA ALA A 83 -0.72 18.09 -13.64
C ALA A 83 -0.80 17.28 -12.33
N GLU A 84 0.29 16.61 -11.97
CA GLU A 84 0.42 15.80 -10.76
C GLU A 84 0.39 16.67 -9.50
N TRP A 85 1.08 17.81 -9.49
CA TRP A 85 1.03 18.77 -8.40
C TRP A 85 -0.39 19.29 -8.16
N ARG A 86 -1.09 19.70 -9.24
CA ARG A 86 -2.48 20.16 -9.15
C ARG A 86 -3.42 19.07 -8.62
N THR A 87 -3.23 17.84 -9.09
CA THR A 87 -4.03 16.68 -8.62
C THR A 87 -3.80 16.43 -7.13
N ASN A 88 -2.56 16.49 -6.66
CA ASN A 88 -2.24 16.34 -5.25
C ASN A 88 -2.86 17.44 -4.39
N LEU A 89 -2.82 18.70 -4.85
CA LEU A 89 -3.46 19.81 -4.15
C LEU A 89 -4.97 19.64 -4.03
N VAL A 90 -5.63 19.23 -5.11
CA VAL A 90 -7.08 18.93 -5.09
C VAL A 90 -7.40 17.78 -4.14
N ASN A 91 -6.57 16.74 -4.09
CA ASN A 91 -6.78 15.60 -3.18
C ASN A 91 -6.58 16.00 -1.70
N LEU A 92 -5.60 16.85 -1.39
CA LEU A 92 -5.44 17.44 -0.06
C LEU A 92 -6.72 18.14 0.39
N LEU A 93 -7.22 19.06 -0.45
CA LEU A 93 -8.44 19.81 -0.14
C LEU A 93 -9.67 18.90 0.00
N LYS A 94 -9.81 17.88 -0.84
CA LYS A 94 -10.88 16.88 -0.72
C LYS A 94 -10.81 16.07 0.58
N ASN A 95 -9.62 15.84 1.09
CA ASN A 95 -9.42 15.12 2.35
C ASN A 95 -9.55 16.02 3.59
N GLY A 96 -9.78 17.32 3.40
CA GLY A 96 -9.83 18.28 4.50
C GLY A 96 -8.44 18.62 5.05
N GLU A 97 -7.39 18.36 4.29
CA GLU A 97 -6.01 18.65 4.62
C GLU A 97 -5.62 20.05 4.13
N SER A 98 -4.60 20.64 4.73
CA SER A 98 -4.06 21.95 4.36
C SER A 98 -2.71 21.84 3.64
N VAL A 99 -2.31 22.91 2.97
CA VAL A 99 -0.95 23.00 2.39
C VAL A 99 0.11 22.90 3.50
N ALA A 100 -0.17 23.39 4.71
CA ALA A 100 0.74 23.26 5.85
C ALA A 100 0.96 21.79 6.27
N ASP A 101 -0.02 20.92 6.10
CA ASP A 101 0.14 19.48 6.36
C ASP A 101 1.09 18.85 5.34
N PHE A 102 1.07 19.35 4.12
CA PHE A 102 1.98 18.95 3.08
C PHE A 102 3.44 19.37 3.37
N GLU A 103 3.65 20.54 3.92
CA GLU A 103 4.97 21.02 4.34
C GLU A 103 5.55 20.20 5.49
N ARG A 104 4.68 19.66 6.36
CA ARG A 104 5.06 18.75 7.45
C ARG A 104 5.32 17.32 7.02
N TYR A 105 5.08 16.99 5.74
CA TYR A 105 5.20 15.61 5.25
C TYR A 105 6.55 14.97 5.57
N GLU A 106 7.65 15.71 5.39
CA GLU A 106 8.99 15.21 5.69
C GLU A 106 9.15 14.88 7.18
N GLN A 107 8.68 15.78 8.05
CA GLN A 107 8.73 15.56 9.49
C GLN A 107 7.91 14.35 9.90
N CYS A 108 6.68 14.22 9.36
CA CYS A 108 5.82 13.07 9.59
C CYS A 108 6.47 11.77 9.09
N LEU A 109 7.02 11.76 7.89
CA LEU A 109 7.68 10.59 7.32
C LEU A 109 8.87 10.14 8.18
N ASN A 110 9.70 11.09 8.62
CA ASN A 110 10.87 10.81 9.44
C ASN A 110 10.50 10.31 10.85
N SER A 111 9.34 10.73 11.38
CA SER A 111 8.87 10.29 12.70
C SER A 111 8.32 8.86 12.74
N ILE A 112 8.00 8.26 11.59
CA ILE A 112 7.47 6.90 11.52
C ILE A 112 8.51 5.89 11.98
N SER A 113 8.12 5.03 12.91
CA SER A 113 8.94 3.91 13.40
C SER A 113 8.42 2.55 12.91
N THR A 114 9.24 1.53 13.02
CA THR A 114 8.84 0.14 12.72
C THR A 114 7.67 -0.33 13.59
N VAL A 115 7.57 0.20 14.80
CA VAL A 115 6.44 -0.05 15.73
C VAL A 115 5.15 0.56 15.19
N ASP A 116 5.20 1.76 14.61
CA ASP A 116 4.02 2.44 14.08
C ASP A 116 3.48 1.67 12.86
N ILE A 117 4.36 1.17 12.00
CA ILE A 117 3.96 0.30 10.88
C ILE A 117 3.25 -0.95 11.39
N GLN A 118 3.82 -1.64 12.37
CA GLN A 118 3.20 -2.84 12.94
C GLN A 118 1.83 -2.54 13.57
N LYS A 119 1.72 -1.43 14.31
CA LYS A 119 0.44 -0.99 14.90
C LYS A 119 -0.60 -0.70 13.82
N ALA A 120 -0.21 -0.02 12.74
CA ALA A 120 -1.09 0.28 11.62
C ALA A 120 -1.60 -1.02 10.97
N PHE A 121 -0.72 -1.97 10.67
CA PHE A 121 -1.13 -3.27 10.14
C PHE A 121 -2.08 -4.02 11.09
N LYS A 122 -1.79 -4.03 12.39
CA LYS A 122 -2.70 -4.64 13.39
C LYS A 122 -4.07 -3.99 13.42
N HIS A 123 -4.12 -2.68 13.25
CA HIS A 123 -5.37 -1.92 13.33
C HIS A 123 -6.21 -2.05 12.06
N PHE A 124 -5.58 -1.90 10.90
CA PHE A 124 -6.29 -1.78 9.61
C PHE A 124 -6.45 -3.09 8.84
N THR A 125 -5.73 -4.15 9.20
CA THR A 125 -5.82 -5.42 8.51
C THR A 125 -6.32 -6.53 9.41
N ASN A 126 -7.20 -7.38 8.88
CA ASN A 126 -7.59 -8.63 9.51
C ASN A 126 -7.51 -9.74 8.45
N PRO A 127 -6.63 -10.75 8.63
CA PRO A 127 -6.45 -11.81 7.64
C PRO A 127 -7.68 -12.69 7.41
N ASP A 128 -8.69 -12.60 8.31
CA ASP A 128 -9.94 -13.34 8.21
C ASP A 128 -11.10 -12.49 7.63
N LYS A 129 -10.86 -11.20 7.38
CA LYS A 129 -11.89 -10.25 6.93
C LYS A 129 -11.38 -9.44 5.74
N PHE A 130 -11.30 -10.07 4.59
CA PHE A 130 -11.01 -9.39 3.33
C PHE A 130 -11.86 -9.96 2.21
N VAL A 131 -12.03 -9.18 1.16
CA VAL A 131 -12.73 -9.60 -0.06
C VAL A 131 -11.71 -10.15 -1.03
N LEU A 132 -11.91 -11.36 -1.50
CA LEU A 132 -11.14 -11.94 -2.59
C LEU A 132 -11.93 -11.80 -3.88
N LEU A 133 -11.29 -11.24 -4.89
CA LEU A 133 -11.83 -11.10 -6.23
C LEU A 133 -10.93 -11.81 -7.23
N TYR A 134 -11.48 -12.79 -7.92
CA TYR A 134 -10.81 -13.51 -9.00
C TYR A 134 -11.37 -13.02 -10.34
N ILE A 135 -10.50 -12.48 -11.19
CA ILE A 135 -10.87 -12.00 -12.52
C ILE A 135 -10.11 -12.84 -13.54
N GLY A 136 -10.82 -13.59 -14.39
CA GLY A 136 -10.18 -14.42 -15.42
C GLY A 136 -11.16 -15.33 -16.15
N LYS A 137 -10.65 -16.02 -17.16
CA LYS A 137 -11.42 -17.07 -17.83
C LYS A 137 -11.41 -18.33 -16.98
N HIS A 138 -12.57 -18.75 -16.54
CA HIS A 138 -12.75 -20.05 -15.92
C HIS A 138 -12.70 -21.10 -17.04
N GLN A 139 -11.60 -21.86 -17.16
CA GLN A 139 -11.65 -23.10 -17.93
C GLN A 139 -12.44 -24.10 -17.09
N LYS A 140 -13.65 -24.44 -17.56
CA LYS A 140 -14.30 -25.66 -17.06
C LYS A 140 -13.42 -26.80 -17.52
N TYR A 141 -12.76 -27.46 -16.60
CA TYR A 141 -12.22 -28.80 -16.86
C TYR A 141 -13.44 -29.74 -16.86
N GLU A 142 -13.76 -30.28 -18.05
CA GLU A 142 -14.61 -31.43 -18.19
C GLU A 142 -13.89 -32.68 -17.68
#